data_ca35d65dae481a6084844453919460f0
#
_entry.id   ca35d65dae481a6084844453919460f0
#
_cell.length_a   1.000
_cell.length_b   1.000
_cell.length_c   1.000
_cell.angle_alpha   90.00
_cell.angle_beta   90.00
_cell.angle_gamma   90.00
#
_symmetry.space_group_name_H-M   'P 1'
#
loop_
_entity.id
_entity.type
_entity.pdbx_description
1 polymer ?
#
loop_
_entity_poly.entity_id
_entity_poly.type
_entity_poly.pdbx_seq_one_letter_code
_entity_poly.pdbx_strand_id
1 'polypeptide(L)'
;MLADSSLDKRRAIIVIGIGTAGEKHAIKLAKDLRQAEFKIELNYRGGLKRGLRRANKIGAAAAVFLGDEELSRQSVTLRNLDDGSQTQVQFSELKDCLQKYI
;
A
#
# COMPACT_ATOMS: atom_id res chain seq x y z
N MET A 1 10.10 -9.47 22.68
CA MET A 1 10.32 -8.86 22.51
C MET A 1 9.97 -7.97 21.96
N LEU A 2 9.74 -7.62 21.80
CA LEU A 2 9.50 -6.83 21.54
C LEU A 2 9.96 -5.83 21.01
N ALA A 3 9.91 -5.41 21.19
CA ALA A 3 10.69 -4.29 20.85
C ALA A 3 11.15 -4.12 19.45
N ASP A 4 10.85 -5.05 18.68
CA ASP A 4 11.30 -5.07 17.31
C ASP A 4 10.81 -3.89 16.50
N SER A 5 9.61 -3.44 16.78
CA SER A 5 9.06 -2.32 16.03
C SER A 5 9.86 -1.04 16.26
N SER A 6 10.48 -0.90 17.44
CA SER A 6 11.28 0.27 17.71
C SER A 6 12.60 0.27 16.98
N LEU A 7 13.03 -0.90 16.48
CA LEU A 7 14.26 -1.03 15.72
C LEU A 7 14.03 -0.89 14.21
N ASP A 8 12.78 -1.03 13.78
CA ASP A 8 12.44 -0.91 12.36
C ASP A 8 12.18 0.56 12.05
N LYS A 9 13.14 1.19 11.41
CA LYS A 9 13.08 2.61 11.09
C LYS A 9 12.50 2.90 9.73
N ARG A 10 12.10 1.87 9.00
CA ARG A 10 11.50 2.06 7.70
C ARG A 10 10.10 2.67 7.86
N ARG A 11 9.75 3.49 6.92
CA ARG A 11 8.39 4.02 6.86
C ARG A 11 7.50 2.98 6.21
N ALA A 12 6.25 2.94 6.63
CA ALA A 12 5.31 1.96 6.10
C ALA A 12 4.84 2.35 4.70
N ILE A 13 4.39 1.35 3.96
CA ILE A 13 3.63 1.52 2.73
C ILE A 13 2.21 1.08 3.08
N ILE A 14 1.23 1.92 2.82
CA ILE A 14 -0.15 1.58 3.14
C ILE A 14 -0.84 1.02 1.90
N VAL A 15 -1.55 -0.10 2.08
CA VAL A 15 -2.35 -0.71 1.01
C VAL A 15 -3.81 -0.41 1.30
N ILE A 16 -4.49 0.21 0.35
CA ILE A 16 -5.86 0.69 0.49
C ILE A 16 -6.75 -0.02 -0.52
N GLY A 17 -7.79 -0.71 -0.02
CA GLY A 17 -8.80 -1.32 -0.88
C GLY A 17 -9.99 -0.41 -1.04
N ILE A 18 -10.52 -0.34 -2.26
CA ILE A 18 -11.66 0.51 -2.61
C ILE A 18 -12.76 -0.39 -3.17
N GLY A 19 -13.91 -0.39 -2.52
CA GLY A 19 -15.04 -1.23 -2.91
C GLY A 19 -14.82 -2.67 -2.49
N THR A 20 -15.83 -3.51 -2.67
CA THR A 20 -15.80 -4.88 -2.17
C THR A 20 -14.67 -5.71 -2.77
N ALA A 21 -14.52 -5.67 -4.08
CA ALA A 21 -13.46 -6.42 -4.75
C ALA A 21 -12.09 -5.87 -4.38
N GLY A 22 -11.97 -4.55 -4.35
CA GLY A 22 -10.71 -3.90 -3.96
C GLY A 22 -10.29 -4.24 -2.55
N GLU A 23 -11.25 -4.30 -1.63
CA GLU A 23 -10.96 -4.63 -0.24
C GLU A 23 -10.43 -6.05 -0.11
N LYS A 24 -11.03 -6.99 -0.82
CA LYS A 24 -10.56 -8.38 -0.80
C LYS A 24 -9.16 -8.51 -1.38
N HIS A 25 -8.91 -7.85 -2.48
CA HIS A 25 -7.60 -7.92 -3.12
C HIS A 25 -6.52 -7.20 -2.31
N ALA A 26 -6.91 -6.14 -1.60
CA ALA A 26 -5.98 -5.42 -0.73
C ALA A 26 -5.44 -6.32 0.38
N ILE A 27 -6.31 -7.15 0.96
CA ILE A 27 -5.89 -8.09 2.01
C ILE A 27 -4.85 -9.06 1.46
N LYS A 28 -5.14 -9.62 0.29
CA LYS A 28 -4.25 -10.56 -0.38
C LYS A 28 -2.93 -9.92 -0.74
N LEU A 29 -3.00 -8.73 -1.31
CA LEU A 29 -1.80 -7.99 -1.70
C LEU A 29 -0.93 -7.63 -0.50
N ALA A 30 -1.56 -7.18 0.58
CA ALA A 30 -0.82 -6.85 1.80
C ALA A 30 -0.07 -8.06 2.33
N LYS A 31 -0.72 -9.21 2.33
CA LYS A 31 -0.08 -10.45 2.78
C LYS A 31 1.12 -10.80 1.91
N ASP A 32 0.94 -10.71 0.60
CA ASP A 32 2.00 -11.01 -0.35
C ASP A 32 3.20 -10.08 -0.18
N LEU A 33 2.94 -8.79 -0.03
CA LEU A 33 4.01 -7.83 0.16
C LEU A 33 4.73 -7.99 1.50
N ARG A 34 3.99 -8.36 2.54
CA ARG A 34 4.62 -8.65 3.84
C ARG A 34 5.52 -9.86 3.74
N GLN A 35 5.14 -10.87 2.98
CA GLN A 35 5.98 -12.03 2.76
C GLN A 35 7.26 -11.68 1.99
N ALA A 36 7.19 -10.63 1.19
CA ALA A 36 8.36 -10.11 0.49
C ALA A 36 9.15 -9.11 1.35
N GLU A 37 8.82 -9.03 2.64
CA GLU A 37 9.51 -8.25 3.65
C GLU A 37 9.35 -6.74 3.55
N PHE A 38 8.30 -6.28 2.88
CA PHE A 38 7.93 -4.87 2.93
C PHE A 38 7.18 -4.58 4.23
N LYS A 39 7.37 -3.38 4.73
CA LYS A 39 6.62 -2.92 5.91
C LYS A 39 5.28 -2.38 5.44
N ILE A 40 4.22 -3.15 5.65
CA ILE A 40 2.90 -2.87 5.08
C ILE A 40 1.87 -2.62 6.19
N GLU A 41 1.11 -1.53 6.01
CA GLU A 41 -0.11 -1.28 6.76
C GLU A 41 -1.28 -1.51 5.82
N LEU A 42 -2.33 -2.12 6.31
CA LEU A 42 -3.50 -2.43 5.50
C LEU A 42 -4.67 -1.57 5.93
N ASN A 43 -5.29 -0.89 4.96
CA ASN A 43 -6.53 -0.18 5.17
C ASN A 43 -7.57 -0.77 4.22
N TYR A 44 -8.31 -1.76 4.67
CA TYR A 44 -9.22 -2.50 3.81
C TYR A 44 -10.65 -1.98 3.83
N ARG A 45 -10.95 -1.00 4.68
CA ARG A 45 -12.29 -0.42 4.78
C ARG A 45 -12.22 1.10 4.79
N GLY A 46 -13.33 1.72 4.38
CA GLY A 46 -13.47 3.16 4.47
C GLY A 46 -12.99 3.93 3.25
N GLY A 47 -12.54 3.22 2.23
CA GLY A 47 -12.20 3.82 0.95
C GLY A 47 -10.90 4.60 0.94
N LEU A 48 -10.68 5.28 -0.18
CA LEU A 48 -9.42 5.96 -0.46
C LEU A 48 -9.16 7.13 0.47
N LYS A 49 -10.16 7.97 0.68
CA LYS A 49 -9.99 9.18 1.49
C LYS A 49 -9.57 8.84 2.91
N ARG A 50 -10.23 7.85 3.50
CA ARG A 50 -9.91 7.40 4.85
C ARG A 50 -8.52 6.78 4.92
N GLY A 51 -8.20 5.99 3.90
CA GLY A 51 -6.88 5.36 3.82
C GLY A 51 -5.76 6.37 3.71
N LEU A 52 -5.94 7.39 2.89
CA LEU A 52 -4.93 8.44 2.74
C LEU A 52 -4.78 9.26 4.00
N ARG A 53 -5.88 9.52 4.72
CA ARG A 53 -5.83 10.21 6.00
C ARG A 53 -5.02 9.40 7.02
N ARG A 54 -5.25 8.10 7.05
CA ARG A 54 -4.49 7.21 7.93
C ARG A 54 -3.02 7.18 7.54
N ALA A 55 -2.74 7.17 6.24
CA ALA A 55 -1.36 7.18 5.75
C ALA A 55 -0.60 8.40 6.24
N ASN A 56 -1.23 9.56 6.19
CA ASN A 56 -0.62 10.78 6.72
C ASN A 56 -0.36 10.67 8.22
N LYS A 57 -1.31 10.09 8.95
CA LYS A 57 -1.21 9.98 10.39
C LYS A 57 -0.04 9.09 10.81
N ILE A 58 0.19 8.01 10.10
CA ILE A 58 1.28 7.09 10.43
C ILE A 58 2.60 7.43 9.76
N GLY A 59 2.61 8.46 8.93
CA GLY A 59 3.83 8.88 8.23
C GLY A 59 4.27 7.90 7.14
N ALA A 60 3.32 7.28 6.45
CA ALA A 60 3.64 6.33 5.39
C ALA A 60 4.42 7.00 4.26
N ALA A 61 5.34 6.26 3.65
CA ALA A 61 6.13 6.76 2.53
C ALA A 61 5.34 6.75 1.24
N ALA A 62 4.48 5.75 1.07
CA ALA A 62 3.72 5.57 -0.16
C ALA A 62 2.39 4.90 0.13
N ALA A 63 1.44 5.08 -0.77
CA ALA A 63 0.15 4.41 -0.72
C ALA A 63 -0.04 3.62 -2.02
N VAL A 64 -0.49 2.39 -1.87
CA VAL A 64 -0.87 1.53 -2.99
C VAL A 64 -2.36 1.33 -2.88
N PHE A 65 -3.12 1.76 -3.87
CA PHE A 65 -4.56 1.57 -3.79
C PHE A 65 -5.12 0.92 -5.04
N LEU A 66 -6.19 0.17 -4.84
CA LEU A 66 -6.81 -0.59 -5.90
C LEU A 66 -8.31 -0.69 -5.68
N GLY A 67 -9.04 -0.51 -6.75
CA GLY A 67 -10.47 -0.67 -6.82
C GLY A 67 -10.82 -1.43 -8.09
N ASP A 68 -12.08 -1.37 -8.50
CA ASP A 68 -12.54 -2.12 -9.68
C ASP A 68 -11.75 -1.76 -10.94
N GLU A 69 -11.45 -0.49 -11.11
CA GLU A 69 -10.74 -0.03 -12.28
C GLU A 69 -9.32 -0.61 -12.35
N GLU A 70 -8.61 -0.54 -11.23
CA GLU A 70 -7.27 -1.09 -11.16
C GLU A 70 -7.27 -2.60 -11.36
N LEU A 71 -8.24 -3.28 -10.76
CA LEU A 71 -8.35 -4.73 -10.89
C LEU A 71 -8.60 -5.16 -12.33
N SER A 72 -9.42 -4.42 -13.06
CA SER A 72 -9.71 -4.75 -14.44
C SER A 72 -8.46 -4.62 -15.33
N ARG A 73 -7.51 -3.83 -14.92
CA ARG A 73 -6.25 -3.61 -15.64
C ARG A 73 -5.08 -4.39 -15.05
N GLN A 74 -5.35 -5.21 -14.03
CA GLN A 74 -4.33 -5.97 -13.31
C GLN A 74 -3.19 -5.05 -12.83
N SER A 75 -3.59 -3.90 -12.28
CA SER A 75 -2.64 -2.88 -11.82
C SER A 75 -3.09 -2.31 -10.50
N VAL A 76 -2.22 -1.48 -9.92
CA VAL A 76 -2.54 -0.68 -8.74
C VAL A 76 -2.17 0.76 -9.04
N THR A 77 -2.68 1.69 -8.23
CA THR A 77 -2.19 3.06 -8.26
C THR A 77 -1.22 3.24 -7.12
N LEU A 78 -0.02 3.70 -7.44
CA LEU A 78 1.04 3.95 -6.46
C LEU A 78 1.22 5.45 -6.32
N ARG A 79 1.08 5.95 -5.10
CA ARG A 79 1.22 7.37 -4.82
C ARG A 79 2.40 7.58 -3.87
N ASN A 80 3.34 8.42 -4.28
CA ASN A 80 4.42 8.86 -3.42
C ASN A 80 3.84 9.94 -2.48
N LEU A 81 3.84 9.68 -1.19
CA LEU A 81 3.19 10.60 -0.24
C LEU A 81 4.05 11.80 0.12
N ASP A 82 5.32 11.78 -0.22
CA ASP A 82 6.20 12.92 0.05
C ASP A 82 6.03 14.02 -1.00
N ASP A 83 5.88 13.64 -2.27
CA ASP A 83 5.75 14.63 -3.34
C ASP A 83 4.38 14.63 -4.01
N GLY A 84 3.51 13.69 -3.66
CA GLY A 84 2.17 13.61 -4.22
C GLY A 84 2.08 13.02 -5.62
N SER A 85 3.18 12.58 -6.18
CA SER A 85 3.16 12.00 -7.52
C SER A 85 2.45 10.64 -7.50
N GLN A 86 1.83 10.28 -8.61
CA GLN A 86 0.97 9.13 -8.69
C GLN A 86 1.14 8.45 -10.04
N THR A 87 1.21 7.13 -10.05
CA THR A 87 1.38 6.37 -11.27
C THR A 87 0.66 5.03 -11.17
N GLN A 88 0.33 4.45 -12.31
CA GLN A 88 -0.21 3.09 -12.36
C GLN A 88 0.93 2.11 -12.54
N VAL A 89 0.87 1.01 -11.80
CA VAL A 89 1.90 -0.01 -11.79
C VAL A 89 1.24 -1.38 -11.97
N GLN A 90 1.75 -2.18 -12.88
CA GLN A 90 1.25 -3.54 -13.05
C GLN A 90 1.57 -4.38 -11.82
N PHE A 91 0.70 -5.34 -11.48
CA PHE A 91 0.94 -6.22 -10.34
C PHE A 91 2.32 -6.88 -10.43
N SER A 92 2.72 -7.29 -11.63
CA SER A 92 3.99 -7.99 -11.83
C SER A 92 5.21 -7.11 -11.56
N GLU A 93 5.03 -5.79 -11.60
CA GLU A 93 6.15 -4.84 -11.43
C GLU A 93 6.12 -4.13 -10.09
N LEU A 94 5.09 -4.40 -9.29
CA LEU A 94 4.88 -3.64 -8.06
C LEU A 94 6.03 -3.77 -7.07
N LYS A 95 6.51 -4.99 -6.86
CA LYS A 95 7.59 -5.21 -5.90
C LYS A 95 8.84 -4.45 -6.28
N ASP A 96 9.17 -4.42 -7.58
CA ASP A 96 10.33 -3.66 -8.06
C ASP A 96 10.13 -2.17 -7.82
N CYS A 97 8.94 -1.66 -8.11
CA CYS A 97 8.65 -0.25 -7.90
C CYS A 97 8.70 0.15 -6.44
N LEU A 98 8.36 -0.78 -5.53
CA LEU A 98 8.35 -0.49 -4.10
C LEU A 98 9.74 -0.54 -3.47
N GLN A 99 10.74 -1.09 -4.15
CA GLN A 99 12.09 -1.20 -3.59
C GLN A 99 12.66 0.15 -3.17
N LYS A 100 12.33 1.20 -3.89
CA LYS A 100 12.86 2.53 -3.56
C LYS A 100 12.29 3.11 -2.27
N TYR A 101 11.29 2.45 -1.69
CA TYR A 101 10.67 2.92 -0.45
C TYR A 101 11.14 2.15 0.79
N ILE A 102 12.09 1.26 0.64
CA ILE A 102 12.61 0.51 1.79
C ILE A 102 14.06 0.87 2.13
#